data_bbad4b86118a1d81eed4a246d3bf10a4
#
_entry.id   bbad4b86118a1d81eed4a246d3bf10a4
#
_cell.length_a   1.000
_cell.length_b   1.000
_cell.length_c   1.000
_cell.angle_alpha   90.00
_cell.angle_beta   90.00
_cell.angle_gamma   90.00
#
_symmetry.space_group_name_H-M   'P 1'
#
loop_
_entity.id
_entity.type
_entity.pdbx_description
1 polymer ?
#
loop_
_entity_poly.entity_id
_entity_poly.type
_entity_poly.pdbx_seq_one_letter_code
_entity_poly.pdbx_strand_id
1 'polypeptide(L)'
;MEGEIHNTLPKKERLCGKTAISKLLAKGKHGSVPGLRYLCLYGTDAEVTRMMVSVPKKSFKRAVKRNLLKRRIRESWRKQKHMLAVEGNLDILFMYPVKEILSYEEIYTAVGQVIENINSRYGAEVE
;
A
#
# COMPACT_ATOMS: atom_id res chain seq x y z
N MET A 1 -7.16 -8.54 -24.45
CA MET A 1 -7.34 -8.09 -23.78
C MET A 1 -6.64 -7.57 -23.04
N GLU A 2 -6.60 -7.34 -22.88
CA GLU A 2 -5.94 -6.65 -22.15
C GLU A 2 -6.53 -5.87 -21.15
N GLY A 3 -7.76 -5.56 -21.15
CA GLY A 3 -8.42 -4.72 -20.22
C GLY A 3 -8.32 -5.18 -18.82
N GLU A 4 -8.46 -6.43 -18.61
CA GLU A 4 -8.48 -6.93 -17.27
C GLU A 4 -7.12 -6.88 -16.64
N ILE A 5 -6.10 -6.76 -17.40
CA ILE A 5 -4.77 -6.67 -16.85
C ILE A 5 -4.50 -5.36 -16.19
N HIS A 6 -5.21 -4.33 -16.59
CA HIS A 6 -4.95 -3.00 -16.11
C HIS A 6 -5.20 -2.82 -14.65
N ASN A 7 -6.03 -3.64 -14.05
CA ASN A 7 -6.42 -3.45 -12.66
C ASN A 7 -5.62 -4.26 -11.68
N THR A 8 -4.57 -4.93 -12.15
CA THR A 8 -3.74 -5.70 -11.25
C THR A 8 -2.33 -5.17 -11.28
N LEU A 9 -1.69 -5.25 -10.14
CA LEU A 9 -0.28 -4.89 -10.07
C LEU A 9 0.56 -5.97 -10.70
N PRO A 10 1.65 -5.61 -11.37
CA PRO A 10 2.62 -6.61 -11.82
C PRO A 10 3.11 -7.43 -10.64
N LYS A 11 3.42 -8.68 -10.91
CA LYS A 11 3.84 -9.61 -9.87
C LYS A 11 5.01 -9.08 -9.05
N LYS A 12 5.97 -8.45 -9.69
CA LYS A 12 7.16 -7.97 -8.98
C LYS A 12 6.85 -6.79 -8.05
N GLU A 13 5.71 -6.13 -8.23
CA GLU A 13 5.31 -5.05 -7.36
C GLU A 13 4.42 -5.50 -6.20
N ARG A 14 4.15 -6.77 -6.10
CA ARG A 14 3.38 -7.33 -5.00
C ARG A 14 4.34 -7.86 -3.95
N LEU A 15 4.15 -7.39 -2.73
CA LEU A 15 4.97 -7.87 -1.64
C LEU A 15 4.47 -9.22 -1.19
N CYS A 16 5.29 -10.23 -1.30
CA CYS A 16 4.95 -11.57 -0.86
C CYS A 16 6.23 -12.27 -0.45
N GLY A 17 6.07 -13.44 0.18
CA GLY A 17 7.24 -14.17 0.66
C GLY A 17 7.49 -13.90 2.13
N LYS A 18 7.77 -14.96 2.86
CA LYS A 18 7.89 -14.88 4.30
C LYS A 18 9.01 -13.99 4.77
N THR A 19 10.14 -14.05 4.08
CA THR A 19 11.31 -13.29 4.51
C THR A 19 11.08 -11.80 4.39
N ALA A 20 10.54 -11.35 3.26
CA ALA A 20 10.31 -9.93 3.05
C ALA A 20 9.25 -9.40 4.01
N ILE A 21 8.18 -10.16 4.20
CA ILE A 21 7.11 -9.74 5.10
C ILE A 21 7.62 -9.71 6.55
N SER A 22 8.41 -10.70 6.95
CA SER A 22 8.98 -10.71 8.30
C SER A 22 9.88 -9.51 8.54
N LYS A 23 10.69 -9.14 7.57
CA LYS A 23 11.53 -7.96 7.69
C LYS A 23 10.72 -6.70 7.84
N LEU A 24 9.66 -6.58 7.03
CA LEU A 24 8.79 -5.42 7.10
C LEU A 24 8.14 -5.31 8.47
N LEU A 25 7.63 -6.42 8.99
CA LEU A 25 6.98 -6.42 10.30
C LEU A 25 7.96 -6.11 11.42
N ALA A 26 9.20 -6.56 11.29
CA ALA A 26 10.19 -6.36 12.33
C ALA A 26 10.83 -4.98 12.31
N LYS A 27 11.05 -4.43 11.12
CA LYS A 27 11.85 -3.22 10.97
C LYS A 27 11.13 -2.04 10.36
N GLY A 28 9.91 -2.24 9.88
CA GLY A 28 9.17 -1.17 9.23
C GLY A 28 8.76 -0.08 10.18
N LYS A 29 8.45 1.07 9.63
CA LYS A 29 7.97 2.21 10.38
C LYS A 29 6.49 2.38 10.17
N HIS A 30 5.75 2.52 11.27
CA HIS A 30 4.31 2.69 11.21
C HIS A 30 3.93 4.13 10.88
N GLY A 31 2.81 4.28 10.21
CA GLY A 31 2.21 5.58 9.99
C GLY A 31 0.72 5.41 9.84
N SER A 32 -0.01 6.51 9.89
CA SER A 32 -1.44 6.45 9.68
C SER A 32 -1.94 7.75 9.09
N VAL A 33 -3.02 7.63 8.33
CA VAL A 33 -3.76 8.77 7.79
C VAL A 33 -5.23 8.46 8.04
N PRO A 34 -6.11 9.44 7.89
CA PRO A 34 -7.53 9.13 8.03
C PRO A 34 -7.93 8.05 7.02
N GLY A 35 -8.46 6.95 7.52
CA GLY A 35 -8.94 5.86 6.68
C GLY A 35 -7.96 4.75 6.37
N LEU A 36 -6.68 4.93 6.66
CA LEU A 36 -5.69 3.89 6.39
C LEU A 36 -4.54 3.94 7.37
N ARG A 37 -4.00 2.77 7.68
CA ARG A 37 -2.73 2.67 8.38
C ARG A 37 -1.73 2.02 7.45
N TYR A 38 -0.47 2.21 7.72
CA TYR A 38 0.54 1.59 6.88
C TYR A 38 1.81 1.31 7.66
N LEU A 39 2.58 0.39 7.12
CA LEU A 39 3.89 0.01 7.64
C LEU A 39 4.83 0.03 6.45
N CYS A 40 5.96 0.68 6.59
CA CYS A 40 6.83 0.93 5.46
C CYS A 40 8.28 0.65 5.83
N LEU A 41 8.99 -0.06 4.96
CA LEU A 41 10.41 -0.32 5.13
C LEU A 41 11.16 0.23 3.93
N TYR A 42 12.02 1.21 4.18
CA TYR A 42 12.77 1.88 3.14
C TYR A 42 14.11 1.19 2.91
N GLY A 43 14.57 1.23 1.66
CA GLY A 43 15.88 0.72 1.33
C GLY A 43 15.95 -0.79 1.21
N THR A 44 14.93 -1.39 0.64
CA THR A 44 14.91 -2.84 0.47
C THR A 44 15.77 -3.24 -0.72
N ASP A 45 16.08 -4.54 -0.78
CA ASP A 45 16.85 -5.08 -1.89
C ASP A 45 16.04 -5.31 -3.14
N ALA A 46 14.74 -5.09 -3.08
CA ALA A 46 13.88 -5.34 -4.23
C ALA A 46 14.20 -4.37 -5.35
N GLU A 47 13.97 -4.80 -6.58
CA GLU A 47 14.19 -3.97 -7.74
C GLU A 47 13.18 -2.85 -7.86
N VAL A 48 12.03 -3.01 -7.26
CA VAL A 48 10.95 -2.02 -7.32
C VAL A 48 10.29 -1.92 -5.97
N THR A 49 9.57 -0.83 -5.76
CA THR A 49 8.73 -0.68 -4.57
C THR A 49 7.60 -1.71 -4.65
N ARG A 50 7.38 -2.39 -3.54
CA ARG A 50 6.35 -3.44 -3.47
C ARG A 50 5.33 -3.10 -2.41
N MET A 51 4.11 -3.57 -2.60
CA MET A 51 3.04 -3.30 -1.64
C MET A 51 2.19 -4.54 -1.40
N MET A 52 1.56 -4.58 -0.24
CA MET A 52 0.55 -5.57 0.07
C MET A 52 -0.55 -4.92 0.88
N VAL A 53 -1.70 -5.57 0.96
CA VAL A 53 -2.87 -5.04 1.64
C VAL A 53 -3.39 -6.05 2.63
N SER A 54 -3.76 -5.59 3.80
CA SER A 54 -4.39 -6.42 4.82
C SER A 54 -5.72 -5.83 5.22
N VAL A 55 -6.78 -6.62 5.12
CA VAL A 55 -8.11 -6.25 5.59
C VAL A 55 -8.53 -7.29 6.61
N PRO A 56 -8.77 -6.92 7.88
CA PRO A 56 -8.98 -7.92 8.93
C PRO A 56 -10.25 -8.74 8.72
N LYS A 57 -10.14 -10.04 8.91
CA LYS A 57 -11.29 -10.93 8.90
C LYS A 57 -12.27 -10.59 10.00
N LYS A 58 -11.77 -10.13 11.12
CA LYS A 58 -12.57 -9.76 12.26
C LYS A 58 -13.58 -8.69 11.92
N SER A 59 -13.18 -7.72 11.11
CA SER A 59 -14.05 -6.60 10.72
C SER A 59 -14.94 -6.95 9.55
N PHE A 60 -14.46 -7.80 8.65
CA PHE A 60 -15.19 -8.14 7.43
C PHE A 60 -15.11 -9.64 7.20
N LYS A 61 -16.10 -10.33 7.72
CA LYS A 61 -16.10 -11.80 7.65
C LYS A 61 -16.27 -12.34 6.25
N ARG A 62 -16.96 -11.60 5.39
CA ARG A 62 -17.18 -12.05 4.04
C ARG A 62 -16.01 -11.70 3.16
N ALA A 63 -15.49 -12.71 2.46
CA ALA A 63 -14.35 -12.52 1.58
C ALA A 63 -14.64 -11.50 0.49
N VAL A 64 -15.88 -11.44 0.02
CA VAL A 64 -16.28 -10.51 -1.03
C VAL A 64 -15.98 -9.06 -0.61
N LYS A 65 -16.31 -8.72 0.63
CA LYS A 65 -16.08 -7.37 1.12
C LYS A 65 -14.61 -7.07 1.30
N ARG A 66 -13.87 -8.04 1.82
CA ARG A 66 -12.42 -7.86 1.96
C ARG A 66 -11.77 -7.67 0.60
N ASN A 67 -12.19 -8.45 -0.37
CA ASN A 67 -11.62 -8.36 -1.71
C ASN A 67 -11.94 -7.02 -2.38
N LEU A 68 -13.15 -6.53 -2.15
CA LEU A 68 -13.54 -5.21 -2.65
C LEU A 68 -12.61 -4.12 -2.12
N LEU A 69 -12.37 -4.14 -0.81
CA LEU A 69 -11.52 -3.14 -0.20
C LEU A 69 -10.07 -3.27 -0.64
N LYS A 70 -9.58 -4.49 -0.74
CA LYS A 70 -8.24 -4.72 -1.25
C LYS A 70 -8.09 -4.18 -2.67
N ARG A 71 -9.10 -4.41 -3.50
CA ARG A 71 -9.07 -3.94 -4.88
C ARG A 71 -9.04 -2.41 -4.94
N ARG A 72 -9.84 -1.76 -4.09
CA ARG A 72 -9.86 -0.30 -4.04
C ARG A 72 -8.50 0.26 -3.64
N ILE A 73 -7.86 -0.35 -2.68
CA ILE A 73 -6.54 0.11 -2.23
C ILE A 73 -5.50 -0.13 -3.31
N ARG A 74 -5.50 -1.30 -3.93
CA ARG A 74 -4.53 -1.60 -4.99
C ARG A 74 -4.70 -0.68 -6.18
N GLU A 75 -5.94 -0.41 -6.55
CA GLU A 75 -6.21 0.47 -7.68
C GLU A 75 -5.78 1.89 -7.36
N SER A 76 -6.05 2.37 -6.15
CA SER A 76 -5.62 3.69 -5.73
C SER A 76 -4.11 3.82 -5.76
N TRP A 77 -3.41 2.79 -5.31
CA TRP A 77 -1.96 2.77 -5.34
C TRP A 77 -1.45 2.76 -6.78
N ARG A 78 -2.02 1.91 -7.61
CA ARG A 78 -1.59 1.80 -9.00
C ARG A 78 -1.65 3.13 -9.71
N LYS A 79 -2.68 3.91 -9.43
CA LYS A 79 -2.87 5.17 -10.10
C LYS A 79 -2.03 6.31 -9.55
N GLN A 80 -1.54 6.17 -8.33
CA GLN A 80 -0.80 7.25 -7.67
C GLN A 80 0.65 6.94 -7.37
N LYS A 81 1.09 5.71 -7.59
CA LYS A 81 2.45 5.32 -7.18
C LYS A 81 3.53 6.14 -7.85
N HIS A 82 3.23 6.70 -9.01
CA HIS A 82 4.20 7.54 -9.73
C HIS A 82 4.50 8.82 -8.98
N MET A 83 3.67 9.19 -8.02
CA MET A 83 3.90 10.39 -7.22
C MET A 83 4.85 10.14 -6.05
N LEU A 84 5.25 8.91 -5.86
CA LEU A 84 6.23 8.57 -4.84
C LEU A 84 7.58 9.13 -5.28
N ALA A 85 8.14 10.01 -4.48
CA ALA A 85 9.34 10.76 -4.83
C ALA A 85 10.49 10.43 -3.90
N VAL A 86 10.82 9.14 -3.81
CA VAL A 86 11.92 8.69 -2.97
C VAL A 86 12.97 8.01 -3.86
N GLU A 87 14.20 8.09 -3.43
CA GLU A 87 15.26 7.36 -4.10
C GLU A 87 15.33 5.99 -3.47
N GLY A 88 15.42 4.97 -4.29
CA GLY A 88 15.41 3.60 -3.80
C GLY A 88 14.00 3.07 -3.70
N ASN A 89 13.87 1.93 -3.08
CA ASN A 89 12.61 1.21 -3.06
C ASN A 89 12.11 0.96 -1.66
N LEU A 90 10.81 0.75 -1.57
CA LEU A 90 10.14 0.53 -0.30
C LEU A 90 9.32 -0.74 -0.36
N ASP A 91 9.11 -1.34 0.80
CA ASP A 91 8.06 -2.34 0.98
C ASP A 91 7.00 -1.70 1.85
N ILE A 92 5.75 -1.76 1.43
CA ILE A 92 4.65 -1.10 2.11
C ILE A 92 3.53 -2.09 2.38
N LEU A 93 3.03 -2.10 3.62
CA LEU A 93 1.84 -2.84 3.96
C LEU A 93 0.75 -1.83 4.28
N PHE A 94 -0.34 -1.86 3.52
CA PHE A 94 -1.52 -1.05 3.83
C PHE A 94 -2.45 -1.86 4.70
N MET A 95 -2.89 -1.28 5.81
CA MET A 95 -3.79 -1.95 6.74
C MET A 95 -5.07 -1.15 6.84
N TYR A 96 -6.19 -1.83 6.69
CA TYR A 96 -7.49 -1.17 6.71
C TYR A 96 -7.99 -1.13 8.17
N PRO A 97 -8.14 0.06 8.77
CA PRO A 97 -8.37 0.15 10.21
C PRO A 97 -9.83 0.29 10.63
N VAL A 98 -10.72 0.59 9.72
CA VAL A 98 -12.10 0.89 10.09
C VAL A 98 -13.02 -0.26 9.75
N LYS A 99 -14.22 -0.25 10.35
CA LYS A 99 -15.20 -1.31 10.13
C LYS A 99 -16.19 -0.97 9.03
N GLU A 100 -16.21 0.27 8.58
CA GLU A 100 -17.08 0.67 7.48
C GLU A 100 -16.39 0.42 6.15
N ILE A 101 -17.19 0.33 5.10
CA ILE A 101 -16.66 0.21 3.76
C ILE A 101 -16.55 1.60 3.17
N LEU A 102 -15.34 2.13 3.14
CA LEU A 102 -15.10 3.46 2.59
C LEU A 102 -15.22 3.43 1.07
N SER A 103 -15.65 4.56 0.51
CA SER A 103 -15.77 4.67 -0.92
C SER A 103 -14.39 4.64 -1.59
N TYR A 104 -14.39 4.40 -2.89
CA TYR A 104 -13.14 4.43 -3.62
C TYR A 104 -12.45 5.80 -3.49
N GLU A 105 -13.23 6.87 -3.54
CA GLU A 105 -12.65 8.21 -3.43
C GLU A 105 -12.01 8.46 -2.07
N GLU A 106 -12.64 7.98 -1.03
CA GLU A 106 -12.06 8.11 0.32
C GLU A 106 -10.77 7.34 0.43
N ILE A 107 -10.74 6.15 -0.14
CA ILE A 107 -9.53 5.33 -0.12
C ILE A 107 -8.45 5.94 -0.99
N TYR A 108 -8.84 6.48 -2.15
CA TYR A 108 -7.91 7.14 -3.06
C TYR A 108 -7.21 8.31 -2.35
N THR A 109 -7.99 9.12 -1.65
CA THR A 109 -7.44 10.24 -0.89
C THR A 109 -6.49 9.75 0.19
N ALA A 110 -6.87 8.69 0.90
CA ALA A 110 -6.03 8.15 1.96
C ALA A 110 -4.70 7.63 1.42
N VAL A 111 -4.74 6.91 0.31
CA VAL A 111 -3.51 6.41 -0.31
C VAL A 111 -2.61 7.58 -0.73
N GLY A 112 -3.21 8.64 -1.28
CA GLY A 112 -2.44 9.83 -1.63
C GLY A 112 -1.75 10.45 -0.43
N GLN A 113 -2.44 10.48 0.70
CA GLN A 113 -1.84 11.01 1.92
C GLN A 113 -0.72 10.13 2.45
N VAL A 114 -0.85 8.81 2.29
CA VAL A 114 0.23 7.91 2.65
C VAL A 114 1.47 8.21 1.82
N ILE A 115 1.27 8.41 0.51
CA ILE A 115 2.39 8.74 -0.38
C ILE A 115 3.05 10.06 0.04
N GLU A 116 2.24 11.07 0.39
CA GLU A 116 2.78 12.33 0.87
C GLU A 116 3.60 12.16 2.13
N ASN A 117 3.10 11.36 3.07
CA ASN A 117 3.82 11.10 4.30
C ASN A 117 5.15 10.41 4.05
N ILE A 118 5.16 9.45 3.14
CA ILE A 118 6.38 8.74 2.81
C ILE A 118 7.37 9.68 2.13
N ASN A 119 6.89 10.53 1.22
CA ASN A 119 7.75 11.50 0.57
C ASN A 119 8.36 12.46 1.58
N SER A 120 7.59 12.88 2.57
CA SER A 120 8.12 13.78 3.60
C SER A 120 9.21 13.12 4.42
N ARG A 121 9.08 11.84 4.67
CA ARG A 121 10.03 11.14 5.52
C ARG A 121 11.27 10.69 4.76
N TYR A 122 11.10 10.20 3.55
CA TYR A 122 12.18 9.57 2.79
C TYR A 122 12.46 10.23 1.46
N GLY A 123 11.74 11.28 1.12
CA GLY A 123 11.92 11.89 -0.18
C GLY A 123 13.31 12.46 -0.37
N ALA A 124 13.71 12.58 -1.62
CA ALA A 124 15.00 13.14 -1.93
C ALA A 124 15.06 14.58 -1.44
N GLU A 125 16.21 14.96 -0.93
CA GLU A 125 16.38 16.30 -0.49
C GLU A 125 16.27 17.25 -1.66
N VAL A 126 15.55 18.33 -1.47
CA VAL A 126 15.39 19.33 -2.51
C VAL A 126 15.97 20.61 -1.97
N GLU A 127 17.05 21.01 -2.53
CA GLU A 127 17.69 22.17 -1.97
C GLU A 127 17.51 23.35 -2.75
#